data_60d381374c8ccd4d990067a2afddda03
#
_entry.id   60d381374c8ccd4d990067a2afddda03
#
_cell.length_a   1.000
_cell.length_b   1.000
_cell.length_c   1.000
_cell.angle_alpha   90.00
_cell.angle_beta   90.00
_cell.angle_gamma   90.00
#
_symmetry.space_group_name_H-M   'P 1'
#
loop_
_entity.id
_entity.type
_entity.pdbx_description
1 polymer ?
#
loop_
_entity_poly.entity_id
_entity_poly.type
_entity_poly.pdbx_seq_one_letter_code
_entity_poly.pdbx_strand_id
1 'polypeptide(L)'
;MKQFTARHPWAILAAGAAIQILTGLPAAWGVFQQPVMDEFSLTEDGAGYAFGILIAAFGVGCVIGGFLQDKKGPRCAALWGTGLLCGGFFAAALLPGEKGAWFWAVFSIPAGLGTAFLYPSIQSCAQKWYAGRKGLATGVIGGAVGLSGAFLTGFVRTALKGFGPVQGIRGAFWALGA
;
A
#
# COMPACT_ATOMS: atom_id res chain seq x y z
N MET A 1 -21.63 -4.28 -24.34
CA MET A 1 -21.03 -3.81 -23.07
C MET A 1 -22.15 -3.18 -22.24
N LYS A 2 -22.57 -3.81 -21.11
CA LYS A 2 -23.57 -3.21 -20.22
C LYS A 2 -22.93 -1.98 -19.58
N GLN A 3 -23.46 -0.80 -19.87
CA GLN A 3 -23.12 0.41 -19.13
C GLN A 3 -23.63 0.23 -17.71
N PHE A 4 -22.72 0.06 -16.77
CA PHE A 4 -23.03 0.10 -15.35
C PHE A 4 -23.36 1.54 -15.01
N THR A 5 -24.61 1.88 -14.91
CA THR A 5 -25.10 3.15 -14.41
C THR A 5 -25.09 3.12 -12.88
N ALA A 6 -23.95 3.48 -12.28
CA ALA A 6 -23.96 3.76 -10.85
C ALA A 6 -24.68 5.08 -10.59
N ARG A 7 -25.53 5.12 -9.57
CA ARG A 7 -26.22 6.34 -9.13
C ARG A 7 -25.26 7.50 -8.81
N HIS A 8 -24.00 7.19 -8.46
CA HIS A 8 -22.98 8.17 -8.10
C HIS A 8 -21.57 7.71 -8.54
N PRO A 9 -21.14 7.97 -9.79
CA PRO A 9 -19.80 7.57 -10.27
C PRO A 9 -18.66 8.23 -9.46
N TRP A 10 -18.88 9.43 -8.91
CA TRP A 10 -17.93 10.11 -8.03
C TRP A 10 -17.62 9.34 -6.75
N ALA A 11 -18.57 8.61 -6.20
CA ALA A 11 -18.36 7.80 -4.99
C ALA A 11 -17.33 6.67 -5.24
N ILE A 12 -17.35 6.07 -6.43
CA ILE A 12 -16.40 5.02 -6.81
C ILE A 12 -15.00 5.60 -6.95
N LEU A 13 -14.90 6.78 -7.57
CA LEU A 13 -13.61 7.46 -7.74
C LEU A 13 -13.05 7.91 -6.39
N ALA A 14 -13.89 8.48 -5.53
CA ALA A 14 -13.51 8.90 -4.18
C ALA A 14 -13.09 7.72 -3.30
N ALA A 15 -13.83 6.61 -3.34
CA ALA A 15 -13.46 5.38 -2.61
C ALA A 15 -12.13 4.80 -3.12
N GLY A 16 -11.93 4.75 -4.45
CA GLY A 16 -10.66 4.32 -5.03
C GLY A 16 -9.50 5.21 -4.62
N ALA A 17 -9.69 6.53 -4.63
CA ALA A 17 -8.68 7.49 -4.19
C ALA A 17 -8.37 7.33 -2.68
N ALA A 18 -9.39 7.16 -1.83
CA ALA A 18 -9.20 6.94 -0.40
C ALA A 18 -8.39 5.67 -0.12
N ILE A 19 -8.70 4.57 -0.81
CA ILE A 19 -7.92 3.33 -0.68
C ILE A 19 -6.46 3.57 -1.12
N GLN A 20 -6.24 4.29 -2.21
CA GLN A 20 -4.88 4.57 -2.69
C GLN A 20 -4.08 5.48 -1.77
N ILE A 21 -4.71 6.42 -1.06
CA ILE A 21 -4.07 7.22 -0.01
C ILE A 21 -3.57 6.32 1.12
N LEU A 22 -4.35 5.31 1.51
CA LEU A 22 -3.97 4.38 2.58
C LEU A 22 -2.93 3.34 2.13
N THR A 23 -2.98 2.91 0.87
CA THR A 23 -2.13 1.82 0.35
C THR A 23 -0.92 2.29 -0.45
N GLY A 24 -0.70 3.59 -0.59
CA GLY A 24 0.41 4.18 -1.34
C GLY A 24 1.77 4.07 -0.65
N LEU A 25 2.10 2.90 -0.09
CA LEU A 25 3.33 2.63 0.66
C LEU A 25 4.64 3.02 -0.05
N PRO A 26 4.82 2.73 -1.36
CA PRO A 26 6.05 3.13 -2.04
C PRO A 26 6.30 4.64 -1.99
N ALA A 27 5.24 5.45 -2.10
CA ALA A 27 5.34 6.91 -2.01
C ALA A 27 5.54 7.42 -0.57
N ALA A 28 5.14 6.62 0.42
CA ALA A 28 5.22 6.96 1.85
C ALA A 28 6.46 6.40 2.55
N TRP A 29 7.31 5.62 1.86
CA TRP A 29 8.47 4.95 2.48
C TRP A 29 9.37 5.89 3.29
N GLY A 30 9.65 7.09 2.78
CA GLY A 30 10.49 8.06 3.48
C GLY A 30 10.03 8.42 4.89
N VAL A 31 8.74 8.24 5.21
CA VAL A 31 8.18 8.48 6.54
C VAL A 31 8.41 7.28 7.47
N PHE A 32 8.36 6.07 6.91
CA PHE A 32 8.55 4.83 7.67
C PHE A 32 10.04 4.50 7.87
N GLN A 33 10.92 5.00 7.00
CA GLN A 33 12.33 4.65 6.98
C GLN A 33 12.99 4.86 8.34
N GLN A 34 12.95 6.06 8.89
CA GLN A 34 13.61 6.37 10.17
C GLN A 34 13.03 5.57 11.34
N PRO A 35 11.70 5.53 11.57
CA PRO A 35 11.12 4.72 12.63
C PRO A 35 11.41 3.21 12.51
N VAL A 36 11.50 2.70 11.28
CA VAL A 36 11.85 1.29 11.02
C VAL A 36 13.32 1.02 11.33
N MET A 37 14.21 1.93 10.97
CA MET A 37 15.63 1.83 11.33
C MET A 37 15.82 1.79 12.84
N ASP A 38 15.14 2.68 13.56
CA ASP A 38 15.24 2.79 15.03
C ASP A 38 14.68 1.52 15.72
N GLU A 39 13.55 0.98 15.25
CA GLU A 39 12.90 -0.19 15.87
C GLU A 39 13.63 -1.51 15.55
N PHE A 40 14.07 -1.69 14.31
CA PHE A 40 14.66 -2.95 13.84
C PHE A 40 16.18 -2.92 13.77
N SER A 41 16.82 -1.86 14.32
CA SER A 41 18.29 -1.66 14.33
C SER A 41 18.90 -1.82 12.93
N LEU A 42 18.21 -1.32 11.90
CA LEU A 42 18.66 -1.36 10.53
C LEU A 42 19.62 -0.19 10.25
N THR A 43 20.64 -0.46 9.47
CA THR A 43 21.50 0.58 8.90
C THR A 43 20.77 1.32 7.78
N GLU A 44 21.28 2.49 7.35
CA GLU A 44 20.74 3.22 6.20
C GLU A 44 20.71 2.35 4.95
N ASP A 45 21.78 1.58 4.71
CA ASP A 45 21.83 0.61 3.61
C ASP A 45 20.75 -0.47 3.75
N GLY A 46 20.52 -0.98 4.97
CA GLY A 46 19.49 -1.96 5.26
C GLY A 46 18.08 -1.45 4.97
N ALA A 47 17.80 -0.19 5.31
CA ALA A 47 16.54 0.46 4.97
C ALA A 47 16.40 0.72 3.46
N GLY A 48 17.50 1.05 2.79
CA GLY A 48 17.57 1.16 1.33
C GLY A 48 17.26 -0.17 0.63
N TYR A 49 17.83 -1.28 1.12
CA TYR A 49 17.52 -2.63 0.61
C TYR A 49 16.05 -3.00 0.84
N ALA A 50 15.48 -2.68 2.02
CA ALA A 50 14.08 -2.93 2.30
C ALA A 50 13.16 -2.23 1.29
N PHE A 51 13.47 -0.97 0.95
CA PHE A 51 12.75 -0.22 -0.07
C PHE A 51 12.95 -0.81 -1.47
N GLY A 52 14.19 -1.14 -1.84
CA GLY A 52 14.51 -1.76 -3.13
C GLY A 52 13.74 -3.06 -3.34
N ILE A 53 13.67 -3.94 -2.33
CA ILE A 53 12.90 -5.19 -2.36
C ILE A 53 11.41 -4.91 -2.46
N LEU A 54 10.88 -3.90 -1.75
CA LEU A 54 9.49 -3.50 -1.82
C LEU A 54 9.11 -3.06 -3.24
N ILE A 55 9.93 -2.23 -3.89
CA ILE A 55 9.71 -1.78 -5.27
C ILE A 55 9.85 -2.93 -6.27
N ALA A 56 10.84 -3.82 -6.09
CA ALA A 56 10.98 -5.01 -6.94
C ALA A 56 9.76 -5.94 -6.82
N ALA A 57 9.30 -6.20 -5.58
CA ALA A 57 8.09 -6.98 -5.34
C ALA A 57 6.84 -6.29 -5.92
N PHE A 58 6.76 -4.96 -5.85
CA PHE A 58 5.70 -4.20 -6.51
C PHE A 58 5.72 -4.40 -8.03
N GLY A 59 6.89 -4.29 -8.68
CA GLY A 59 7.01 -4.51 -10.12
C GLY A 59 6.56 -5.91 -10.55
N VAL A 60 7.07 -6.94 -9.90
CA VAL A 60 6.67 -8.35 -10.15
C VAL A 60 5.18 -8.55 -9.85
N GLY A 61 4.71 -7.99 -8.76
CA GLY A 61 3.31 -8.05 -8.33
C GLY A 61 2.34 -7.41 -9.32
N CYS A 62 2.72 -6.33 -10.01
CA CYS A 62 1.90 -5.72 -11.05
C CYS A 62 1.64 -6.67 -12.22
N VAL A 63 2.64 -7.47 -12.61
CA VAL A 63 2.48 -8.49 -13.66
C VAL A 63 1.55 -9.61 -13.19
N ILE A 64 1.82 -10.19 -12.02
CA ILE A 64 1.03 -11.28 -11.46
C ILE A 64 -0.41 -10.81 -11.16
N GLY A 65 -0.56 -9.64 -10.54
CA GLY A 65 -1.85 -9.02 -10.22
C GLY A 65 -2.67 -8.69 -11.47
N GLY A 66 -2.02 -8.22 -12.54
CA GLY A 66 -2.65 -8.02 -13.85
C GLY A 66 -3.21 -9.32 -14.43
N PHE A 67 -2.42 -10.40 -14.46
CA PHE A 67 -2.91 -11.71 -14.88
C PHE A 67 -4.06 -12.23 -14.02
N LEU A 68 -3.98 -12.06 -12.71
CA LEU A 68 -5.05 -12.47 -11.79
C LEU A 68 -6.33 -11.67 -12.04
N GLN A 69 -6.19 -10.37 -12.25
CA GLN A 69 -7.30 -9.48 -12.56
C GLN A 69 -7.97 -9.83 -13.88
N ASP A 70 -7.20 -10.16 -14.92
CA ASP A 70 -7.74 -10.53 -16.23
C ASP A 70 -8.48 -11.87 -16.18
N LYS A 71 -7.99 -12.84 -15.41
CA LYS A 71 -8.60 -14.18 -15.28
C LYS A 71 -9.76 -14.23 -14.30
N LYS A 72 -9.63 -13.62 -13.12
CA LYS A 72 -10.60 -13.74 -12.01
C LYS A 72 -11.33 -12.44 -11.67
N GLY A 73 -10.98 -11.38 -12.35
CA GLY A 73 -11.57 -10.06 -12.17
C GLY A 73 -10.90 -9.21 -11.08
N PRO A 74 -11.16 -7.86 -11.11
CA PRO A 74 -10.50 -6.90 -10.22
C PRO A 74 -10.82 -7.10 -8.74
N ARG A 75 -11.99 -7.63 -8.40
CA ARG A 75 -12.37 -7.91 -7.00
C ARG A 75 -11.49 -8.98 -6.38
N CYS A 76 -11.22 -10.06 -7.11
CA CYS A 76 -10.38 -11.14 -6.63
C CYS A 76 -8.94 -10.66 -6.43
N ALA A 77 -8.37 -9.92 -7.40
CA ALA A 77 -7.03 -9.36 -7.29
C ALA A 77 -6.93 -8.36 -6.11
N ALA A 78 -7.93 -7.51 -5.92
CA ALA A 78 -7.97 -6.58 -4.79
C ALA A 78 -8.02 -7.30 -3.43
N LEU A 79 -8.83 -8.36 -3.27
CA LEU A 79 -8.90 -9.12 -2.03
C LEU A 79 -7.56 -9.81 -1.70
N TRP A 80 -6.91 -10.41 -2.68
CA TRP A 80 -5.57 -10.97 -2.50
C TRP A 80 -4.54 -9.88 -2.14
N GLY A 81 -4.62 -8.73 -2.81
CA GLY A 81 -3.77 -7.58 -2.51
C GLY A 81 -3.94 -7.08 -1.08
N THR A 82 -5.19 -6.92 -0.63
CA THR A 82 -5.50 -6.52 0.75
C THR A 82 -4.99 -7.55 1.75
N GLY A 83 -5.24 -8.85 1.51
CA GLY A 83 -4.77 -9.93 2.39
C GLY A 83 -3.24 -9.95 2.55
N LEU A 84 -2.49 -9.78 1.44
CA LEU A 84 -1.03 -9.71 1.46
C LEU A 84 -0.54 -8.45 2.20
N LEU A 85 -1.18 -7.31 1.96
CA LEU A 85 -0.81 -6.05 2.59
C LEU A 85 -1.04 -6.09 4.10
N CYS A 86 -2.24 -6.46 4.53
CA CYS A 86 -2.57 -6.63 5.95
C CYS A 86 -1.66 -7.66 6.61
N GLY A 87 -1.46 -8.81 5.96
CA GLY A 87 -0.55 -9.86 6.45
C GLY A 87 0.88 -9.37 6.64
N GLY A 88 1.40 -8.58 5.70
CA GLY A 88 2.72 -7.96 5.80
C GLY A 88 2.82 -6.98 6.98
N PHE A 89 1.81 -6.14 7.19
CA PHE A 89 1.77 -5.22 8.34
C PHE A 89 1.70 -5.96 9.68
N PHE A 90 0.80 -6.94 9.81
CA PHE A 90 0.68 -7.72 11.04
C PHE A 90 1.95 -8.52 11.33
N ALA A 91 2.53 -9.15 10.32
CA ALA A 91 3.76 -9.91 10.48
C ALA A 91 4.94 -8.99 10.89
N ALA A 92 5.04 -7.79 10.32
CA ALA A 92 6.05 -6.80 10.74
C ALA A 92 5.83 -6.32 12.18
N ALA A 93 4.57 -6.11 12.60
CA ALA A 93 4.24 -5.71 13.96
C ALA A 93 4.62 -6.77 15.02
N LEU A 94 4.59 -8.05 14.63
CA LEU A 94 4.95 -9.18 15.48
C LEU A 94 6.44 -9.52 15.45
N LEU A 95 7.22 -8.95 14.51
CA LEU A 95 8.63 -9.27 14.34
C LEU A 95 9.45 -8.72 15.52
N PRO A 96 10.32 -9.53 16.17
CA PRO A 96 11.26 -9.05 17.17
C PRO A 96 12.25 -8.05 16.57
N GLY A 97 12.54 -6.93 17.25
CA GLY A 97 13.44 -5.87 16.78
C GLY A 97 14.85 -6.33 16.43
N GLU A 98 15.34 -7.38 17.09
CA GLU A 98 16.67 -7.98 16.84
C GLU A 98 16.82 -8.69 15.49
N LYS A 99 15.69 -8.93 14.77
CA LYS A 99 15.67 -9.68 13.50
C LYS A 99 15.46 -8.78 12.29
N GLY A 100 16.15 -7.65 12.23
CA GLY A 100 16.03 -6.68 11.12
C GLY A 100 16.21 -7.28 9.73
N ALA A 101 17.09 -8.28 9.57
CA ALA A 101 17.26 -8.96 8.28
C ALA A 101 15.99 -9.69 7.79
N TRP A 102 15.12 -10.15 8.68
CA TRP A 102 13.84 -10.78 8.32
C TRP A 102 12.76 -9.76 7.95
N PHE A 103 12.92 -8.50 8.33
CA PHE A 103 12.00 -7.42 7.97
C PHE A 103 11.79 -7.33 6.45
N TRP A 104 12.83 -7.52 5.67
CA TRP A 104 12.74 -7.47 4.22
C TRP A 104 11.80 -8.54 3.65
N ALA A 105 11.92 -9.78 4.15
CA ALA A 105 11.08 -10.89 3.70
C ALA A 105 9.65 -10.78 4.23
N VAL A 106 9.50 -10.40 5.51
CA VAL A 106 8.22 -10.43 6.23
C VAL A 106 7.35 -9.21 5.88
N PHE A 107 7.95 -8.06 5.66
CA PHE A 107 7.24 -6.82 5.34
C PHE A 107 7.33 -6.43 3.86
N SER A 108 8.57 -6.26 3.33
CA SER A 108 8.75 -5.62 2.02
C SER A 108 8.14 -6.44 0.88
N ILE A 109 8.27 -7.77 0.92
CA ILE A 109 7.71 -8.63 -0.13
C ILE A 109 6.18 -8.63 -0.09
N PRO A 110 5.49 -8.95 1.02
CA PRO A 110 4.03 -8.95 1.05
C PRO A 110 3.43 -7.57 0.83
N ALA A 111 4.04 -6.52 1.38
CA ALA A 111 3.56 -5.15 1.20
C ALA A 111 3.70 -4.68 -0.25
N GLY A 112 4.84 -4.98 -0.91
CA GLY A 112 5.05 -4.66 -2.32
C GLY A 112 4.05 -5.40 -3.22
N LEU A 113 3.90 -6.72 -3.05
CA LEU A 113 2.93 -7.53 -3.80
C LEU A 113 1.48 -7.08 -3.53
N GLY A 114 1.13 -6.81 -2.28
CA GLY A 114 -0.21 -6.37 -1.88
C GLY A 114 -0.59 -5.05 -2.54
N THR A 115 0.28 -4.06 -2.48
CA THR A 115 0.09 -2.77 -3.14
C THR A 115 0.00 -2.92 -4.67
N ALA A 116 0.82 -3.81 -5.24
CA ALA A 116 0.83 -4.09 -6.68
C ALA A 116 -0.46 -4.74 -7.20
N PHE A 117 -1.12 -5.56 -6.39
CA PHE A 117 -2.41 -6.15 -6.76
C PHE A 117 -3.55 -5.13 -6.62
N LEU A 118 -3.49 -4.25 -5.63
CA LEU A 118 -4.51 -3.22 -5.41
C LEU A 118 -4.46 -2.12 -6.46
N TYR A 119 -3.28 -1.60 -6.78
CA TYR A 119 -3.12 -0.43 -7.64
C TYR A 119 -3.78 -0.60 -9.02
N PRO A 120 -3.42 -1.61 -9.85
CA PRO A 120 -4.02 -1.79 -11.17
C PRO A 120 -5.50 -2.17 -11.09
N SER A 121 -5.92 -2.88 -10.03
CA SER A 121 -7.31 -3.28 -9.84
C SER A 121 -8.21 -2.07 -9.62
N ILE A 122 -7.80 -1.14 -8.76
CA ILE A 122 -8.53 0.11 -8.50
C ILE A 122 -8.52 1.01 -9.72
N GLN A 123 -7.36 1.13 -10.38
CA GLN A 123 -7.20 1.93 -11.59
C GLN A 123 -8.11 1.46 -12.72
N SER A 124 -8.12 0.16 -13.01
CA SER A 124 -8.95 -0.41 -14.07
C SER A 124 -10.45 -0.31 -13.74
N CYS A 125 -10.81 -0.45 -12.48
CA CYS A 125 -12.18 -0.22 -12.02
C CYS A 125 -12.59 1.23 -12.28
N ALA A 126 -11.81 2.20 -11.84
CA ALA A 126 -12.08 3.63 -12.05
C ALA A 126 -12.20 3.99 -13.55
N GLN A 127 -11.29 3.47 -14.39
CA GLN A 127 -11.32 3.71 -15.84
C GLN A 127 -12.56 3.10 -16.52
N LYS A 128 -13.08 1.96 -16.04
CA LYS A 128 -14.31 1.35 -16.58
C LYS A 128 -15.53 2.23 -16.30
N TRP A 129 -15.60 2.86 -15.12
CA TRP A 129 -16.67 3.78 -14.76
C TRP A 129 -16.56 5.14 -15.45
N TYR A 130 -15.34 5.59 -15.75
CA TYR A 130 -15.05 6.84 -16.45
C TYR A 130 -14.57 6.60 -17.88
N ALA A 131 -15.25 5.72 -18.64
CA ALA A 131 -14.84 5.34 -19.99
C ALA A 131 -14.64 6.55 -20.94
N GLY A 132 -15.44 7.60 -20.81
CA GLY A 132 -15.31 8.85 -21.59
C GLY A 132 -14.24 9.82 -21.07
N ARG A 133 -13.71 9.62 -19.84
CA ARG A 133 -12.74 10.52 -19.19
C ARG A 133 -11.69 9.72 -18.42
N LYS A 134 -11.07 8.76 -19.11
CA LYS A 134 -10.08 7.84 -18.49
C LYS A 134 -8.88 8.59 -17.88
N GLY A 135 -8.44 9.69 -18.52
CA GLY A 135 -7.36 10.52 -18.00
C GLY A 135 -7.66 11.13 -16.64
N LEU A 136 -8.91 11.60 -16.42
CA LEU A 136 -9.35 12.11 -15.13
C LEU A 136 -9.31 11.01 -14.05
N ALA A 137 -9.84 9.82 -14.34
CA ALA A 137 -9.80 8.69 -13.40
C ALA A 137 -8.36 8.31 -13.04
N THR A 138 -7.49 8.21 -14.03
CA THR A 138 -6.05 7.91 -13.83
C THR A 138 -5.36 9.00 -13.02
N GLY A 139 -5.63 10.27 -13.33
CA GLY A 139 -5.04 11.41 -12.62
C GLY A 139 -5.44 11.48 -11.15
N VAL A 140 -6.73 11.27 -10.85
CA VAL A 140 -7.22 11.28 -9.46
C VAL A 140 -6.64 10.12 -8.66
N ILE A 141 -6.64 8.90 -9.21
CA ILE A 141 -6.09 7.72 -8.52
C ILE A 141 -4.56 7.85 -8.35
N GLY A 142 -3.84 8.29 -9.40
CA GLY A 142 -2.39 8.53 -9.32
C GLY A 142 -2.03 9.67 -8.36
N GLY A 143 -2.79 10.77 -8.39
CA GLY A 143 -2.64 11.87 -7.44
C GLY A 143 -2.88 11.44 -5.98
N ALA A 144 -3.83 10.54 -5.75
CA ALA A 144 -4.09 9.97 -4.43
C ALA A 144 -2.89 9.17 -3.89
N VAL A 145 -2.19 8.42 -4.76
CA VAL A 145 -0.92 7.76 -4.39
C VAL A 145 0.15 8.77 -4.00
N GLY A 146 0.28 9.86 -4.75
CA GLY A 146 1.22 10.94 -4.40
C GLY A 146 0.90 11.61 -3.05
N LEU A 147 -0.39 11.78 -2.73
CA LEU A 147 -0.85 12.35 -1.46
C LEU A 147 -0.69 11.38 -0.28
N SER A 148 -0.52 10.07 -0.52
CA SER A 148 -0.37 9.06 0.54
C SER A 148 0.82 9.37 1.46
N GLY A 149 1.93 9.83 0.89
CA GLY A 149 3.11 10.23 1.66
C GLY A 149 2.79 11.32 2.69
N ALA A 150 2.06 12.37 2.29
CA ALA A 150 1.66 13.45 3.19
C ALA A 150 0.68 12.97 4.27
N PHE A 151 -0.32 12.17 3.88
CA PHE A 151 -1.33 11.63 4.79
C PHE A 151 -0.71 10.68 5.81
N LEU A 152 0.08 9.69 5.35
CA LEU A 152 0.73 8.71 6.21
C LEU A 152 1.79 9.35 7.11
N THR A 153 2.44 10.45 6.67
CA THR A 153 3.33 11.25 7.54
C THR A 153 2.59 11.76 8.76
N GLY A 154 1.44 12.39 8.56
CA GLY A 154 0.61 12.89 9.67
C GLY A 154 0.16 11.76 10.59
N PHE A 155 -0.27 10.64 10.03
CA PHE A 155 -0.72 9.47 10.78
C PHE A 155 0.40 8.86 11.62
N VAL A 156 1.55 8.55 11.02
CA VAL A 156 2.70 7.96 11.72
C VAL A 156 3.24 8.89 12.79
N ARG A 157 3.38 10.19 12.51
CA ARG A 157 3.81 11.17 13.53
C ARG A 157 2.86 11.24 14.72
N THR A 158 1.56 11.12 14.48
CA THR A 158 0.56 11.12 15.56
C THR A 158 0.66 9.83 16.39
N ALA A 159 0.82 8.69 15.74
CA ALA A 159 1.02 7.40 16.40
C ALA A 159 2.31 7.40 17.25
N LEU A 160 3.41 7.90 16.72
CA LEU A 160 4.68 8.02 17.45
C LEU A 160 4.58 8.94 18.68
N LYS A 161 3.83 10.05 18.57
CA LYS A 161 3.59 10.95 19.71
C LYS A 161 2.71 10.32 20.79
N GLY A 162 1.73 9.49 20.41
CA GLY A 162 0.80 8.87 21.36
C GLY A 162 1.35 7.65 22.07
N PHE A 163 2.15 6.82 21.39
CA PHE A 163 2.60 5.53 21.92
C PHE A 163 4.12 5.46 22.20
N GLY A 164 4.87 6.54 21.93
CA GLY A 164 6.34 6.57 22.04
C GLY A 164 7.04 5.97 20.80
N PRO A 165 8.39 6.15 20.67
CA PRO A 165 9.09 5.82 19.42
C PRO A 165 9.09 4.33 19.08
N VAL A 166 9.22 3.45 20.07
CA VAL A 166 9.30 1.98 19.87
C VAL A 166 7.92 1.35 19.68
N GLN A 167 6.98 1.66 20.57
CA GLN A 167 5.61 1.11 20.48
C GLN A 167 4.79 1.81 19.38
N GLY A 168 5.15 3.03 18.99
CA GLY A 168 4.42 3.82 18.02
C GLY A 168 4.47 3.25 16.60
N ILE A 169 5.62 2.73 16.15
CA ILE A 169 5.70 2.13 14.80
C ILE A 169 4.97 0.79 14.73
N ARG A 170 5.07 -0.04 15.77
CA ARG A 170 4.30 -1.29 15.88
C ARG A 170 2.80 -1.01 15.94
N GLY A 171 2.40 -0.01 16.73
CA GLY A 171 1.01 0.46 16.80
C GLY A 171 0.51 0.99 15.46
N ALA A 172 1.34 1.72 14.72
CA ALA A 172 1.01 2.17 13.37
C ALA A 172 0.84 0.99 12.40
N PHE A 173 1.68 -0.05 12.49
CA PHE A 173 1.55 -1.27 11.69
C PHE A 173 0.28 -2.05 12.04
N TRP A 174 -0.08 -2.16 13.31
CA TRP A 174 -1.35 -2.75 13.74
C TRP A 174 -2.55 -1.98 13.19
N ALA A 175 -2.53 -0.66 13.29
CA ALA A 175 -3.62 0.18 12.83
C ALA A 175 -3.76 0.21 11.29
N LEU A 176 -2.66 0.07 10.55
CA LEU A 176 -2.69 0.00 9.09
C LEU A 176 -3.01 -1.41 8.57
N GLY A 177 -2.79 -2.44 9.39
CA GLY A 177 -3.12 -3.82 9.05
C GLY A 177 -4.59 -4.18 9.34
N ALA A 178 -5.27 -3.43 10.20
CA ALA A 178 -6.67 -3.64 10.57
C ALA A 178 -7.64 -2.97 9.59
#